data_4ef34bb01b2acbbdae4fb28771bb76ad
#
_entry.id   4ef34bb01b2acbbdae4fb28771bb76ad
#
_cell.length_a   1.000
_cell.length_b   1.000
_cell.length_c   1.000
_cell.angle_alpha   90.00
_cell.angle_beta   90.00
_cell.angle_gamma   90.00
#
_symmetry.space_group_name_H-M   'P 1'
#
loop_
_entity.id
_entity.type
_entity.pdbx_description
1 polymer ?
#
loop_
_entity_poly.entity_id
_entity_poly.type
_entity_poly.pdbx_seq_one_letter_code
_entity_poly.pdbx_strand_id
1 'polypeptide(L)'
;MLDTNVLLSAYRFAPQAREELLTVLSRLQERLWIPDQVAYEFHKTRFGVIAEHRAAYDNVLETLGGHREVYERDLENKIRELANRAALSDHERDQLIGLVRNSMEPVRRKIETLRKRHGLGDAISDDPILSLLQSIFSDKVGAAFESAEEEAAARAAADARINAQRPPGFKDASKEDPHGDYLVWSQTLKEAQRRKTEFLVFVTGDTKDDWYLRVKGKTIMARPELAEEVREVVGARLIVMQTKTFLRHAGEHLETKVSPETIRQAEKLPNVERVRAAKRAAARQAVMQATQAEQMARDEADRGLHLLRRTEKELHEADGYAHEIARRVALAKENLTESENDELLRLFEDELKAASMRREELEKDYQILKARASELRLRADHAAMARVHETAVADYLEG
;
A
#
# COMPACT_ATOMS: atom_id res chain seq x y z
N MET A 1 -26.83 9.28 15.19
CA MET A 1 -26.23 8.96 13.88
C MET A 1 -24.83 8.40 14.09
N LEU A 2 -24.47 7.33 13.39
CA LEU A 2 -23.16 6.72 13.45
C LEU A 2 -22.49 6.79 12.07
N ASP A 3 -21.18 7.04 12.08
CA ASP A 3 -20.33 7.01 10.90
C ASP A 3 -19.89 5.57 10.56
N THR A 4 -19.50 5.32 9.32
CA THR A 4 -19.03 4.04 8.78
C THR A 4 -17.95 3.39 9.63
N ASN A 5 -16.97 4.16 10.10
CA ASN A 5 -15.86 3.66 10.92
C ASN A 5 -16.31 3.14 12.29
N VAL A 6 -17.43 3.63 12.84
CA VAL A 6 -18.01 3.12 14.09
C VAL A 6 -18.59 1.71 13.88
N LEU A 7 -19.28 1.49 12.77
CA LEU A 7 -19.82 0.17 12.41
C LEU A 7 -18.70 -0.84 12.13
N LEU A 8 -17.66 -0.42 11.40
CA LEU A 8 -16.49 -1.24 11.10
C LEU A 8 -15.69 -1.59 12.37
N SER A 9 -15.82 -0.81 13.45
CA SER A 9 -15.19 -1.15 14.73
C SER A 9 -15.68 -2.49 15.29
N ALA A 10 -16.90 -2.94 14.94
CA ALA A 10 -17.39 -4.26 15.33
C ALA A 10 -16.53 -5.42 14.81
N TYR A 11 -15.85 -5.25 13.65
CA TYR A 11 -14.92 -6.23 13.09
C TYR A 11 -13.51 -6.11 13.63
N ARG A 12 -13.14 -4.95 14.18
CA ARG A 12 -11.79 -4.62 14.65
C ARG A 12 -11.60 -4.83 16.14
N PHE A 13 -12.70 -4.79 16.89
CA PHE A 13 -12.70 -5.02 18.34
C PHE A 13 -12.50 -6.50 18.69
N ALA A 14 -11.83 -6.74 19.83
CA ALA A 14 -11.85 -8.05 20.46
C ALA A 14 -13.28 -8.48 20.79
N PRO A 15 -13.58 -9.79 20.91
CA PRO A 15 -14.95 -10.30 21.09
C PRO A 15 -15.75 -9.60 22.18
N GLN A 16 -15.16 -9.37 23.35
CA GLN A 16 -15.84 -8.69 24.46
C GLN A 16 -16.19 -7.22 24.10
N ALA A 17 -15.23 -6.48 23.54
CA ALA A 17 -15.46 -5.09 23.16
C ALA A 17 -16.51 -4.95 22.03
N ARG A 18 -16.52 -5.92 21.12
CA ARG A 18 -17.54 -6.05 20.07
C ARG A 18 -18.93 -6.25 20.66
N GLU A 19 -19.07 -7.20 21.59
CA GLU A 19 -20.32 -7.49 22.27
C GLU A 19 -20.85 -6.27 23.05
N GLU A 20 -19.96 -5.58 23.77
CA GLU A 20 -20.29 -4.34 24.48
C GLU A 20 -20.76 -3.23 23.52
N LEU A 21 -20.08 -3.04 22.38
CA LEU A 21 -20.53 -2.09 21.34
C LEU A 21 -21.91 -2.44 20.80
N LEU A 22 -22.12 -3.69 20.37
CA LEU A 22 -23.41 -4.12 19.82
C LEU A 22 -24.54 -4.02 20.83
N THR A 23 -24.24 -4.30 22.11
CA THR A 23 -25.21 -4.10 23.21
C THR A 23 -25.58 -2.63 23.39
N VAL A 24 -24.61 -1.72 23.36
CA VAL A 24 -24.85 -0.28 23.39
C VAL A 24 -25.73 0.16 22.23
N LEU A 25 -25.42 -0.30 21.00
CA LEU A 25 -26.21 0.04 19.81
C LEU A 25 -27.65 -0.47 19.92
N SER A 26 -27.85 -1.70 20.39
CA SER A 26 -29.19 -2.26 20.59
C SER A 26 -30.02 -1.46 21.63
N ARG A 27 -29.40 -0.91 22.67
CA ARG A 27 -30.10 -0.08 23.68
C ARG A 27 -30.52 1.28 23.21
N LEU A 28 -29.92 1.79 22.13
CA LEU A 28 -30.31 3.09 21.56
C LEU A 28 -31.66 3.05 20.83
N GLN A 29 -32.08 1.89 20.34
CA GLN A 29 -33.38 1.68 19.69
C GLN A 29 -33.72 2.74 18.64
N GLU A 30 -34.88 3.42 18.78
CA GLU A 30 -35.37 4.44 17.83
C GLU A 30 -34.51 5.70 17.74
N ARG A 31 -33.61 5.91 18.69
CA ARG A 31 -32.65 7.04 18.65
C ARG A 31 -31.50 6.77 17.68
N LEU A 32 -31.36 5.51 17.22
CA LEU A 32 -30.29 5.11 16.30
C LEU A 32 -30.74 5.25 14.84
N TRP A 33 -29.84 5.77 14.01
CA TRP A 33 -30.06 5.90 12.58
C TRP A 33 -28.73 6.08 11.86
N ILE A 34 -28.65 5.61 10.61
CA ILE A 34 -27.52 5.81 9.70
C ILE A 34 -28.01 6.28 8.32
N PRO A 35 -27.25 7.16 7.62
CA PRO A 35 -27.48 7.48 6.22
C PRO A 35 -27.32 6.25 5.31
N ASP A 36 -27.96 6.28 4.14
CA ASP A 36 -27.74 5.31 3.07
C ASP A 36 -26.24 5.27 2.67
N GLN A 37 -25.61 6.43 2.54
CA GLN A 37 -24.18 6.53 2.23
C GLN A 37 -23.30 5.74 3.22
N VAL A 38 -23.62 5.79 4.53
CA VAL A 38 -22.91 4.99 5.55
C VAL A 38 -23.11 3.50 5.34
N ALA A 39 -24.33 3.06 5.02
CA ALA A 39 -24.63 1.67 4.73
C ALA A 39 -23.87 1.21 3.47
N TYR A 40 -23.86 2.00 2.42
CA TYR A 40 -23.10 1.74 1.19
C TYR A 40 -21.59 1.59 1.46
N GLU A 41 -20.99 2.58 2.12
CA GLU A 41 -19.56 2.56 2.47
C GLU A 41 -19.20 1.36 3.37
N PHE A 42 -20.06 1.04 4.33
CA PHE A 42 -19.89 -0.10 5.21
C PHE A 42 -19.83 -1.40 4.40
N HIS A 43 -20.78 -1.63 3.50
CA HIS A 43 -20.79 -2.83 2.67
C HIS A 43 -19.59 -2.90 1.73
N LYS A 44 -19.20 -1.77 1.11
CA LYS A 44 -18.03 -1.66 0.23
C LYS A 44 -16.72 -1.99 0.98
N THR A 45 -16.56 -1.51 2.22
CA THR A 45 -15.31 -1.58 2.96
C THR A 45 -15.20 -2.83 3.85
N ARG A 46 -16.32 -3.41 4.27
CA ARG A 46 -16.38 -4.51 5.24
C ARG A 46 -15.48 -5.69 4.87
N PHE A 47 -15.52 -6.14 3.63
CA PHE A 47 -14.73 -7.30 3.18
C PHE A 47 -13.24 -7.05 3.28
N GLY A 48 -12.78 -5.81 2.97
CA GLY A 48 -11.39 -5.42 3.17
C GLY A 48 -10.96 -5.49 4.64
N VAL A 49 -11.82 -5.04 5.56
CA VAL A 49 -11.54 -5.12 7.01
C VAL A 49 -11.46 -6.57 7.48
N ILE A 50 -12.33 -7.46 6.99
CA ILE A 50 -12.30 -8.89 7.32
C ILE A 50 -11.02 -9.53 6.77
N ALA A 51 -10.65 -9.24 5.53
CA ALA A 51 -9.43 -9.75 4.90
C ALA A 51 -8.18 -9.28 5.63
N GLU A 52 -8.09 -7.98 5.97
CA GLU A 52 -6.98 -7.42 6.76
C GLU A 52 -6.83 -8.11 8.13
N HIS A 53 -7.95 -8.39 8.80
CA HIS A 53 -7.94 -9.06 10.09
C HIS A 53 -7.39 -10.49 9.96
N ARG A 54 -7.78 -11.23 8.92
CA ARG A 54 -7.26 -12.59 8.62
C ARG A 54 -5.78 -12.55 8.28
N ALA A 55 -5.41 -11.69 7.34
CA ALA A 55 -4.03 -11.53 6.87
C ALA A 55 -3.06 -11.21 8.01
N ALA A 56 -3.49 -10.47 9.04
CA ALA A 56 -2.63 -10.17 10.18
C ALA A 56 -2.11 -11.42 10.92
N TYR A 57 -2.91 -12.48 10.99
CA TYR A 57 -2.47 -13.76 11.58
C TYR A 57 -1.65 -14.59 10.59
N ASP A 58 -2.10 -14.67 9.34
CA ASP A 58 -1.45 -15.47 8.30
C ASP A 58 -0.03 -14.98 8.05
N ASN A 59 0.20 -13.68 7.99
CA ASN A 59 1.51 -13.06 7.81
C ASN A 59 2.51 -13.39 8.92
N VAL A 60 2.05 -13.36 10.18
CA VAL A 60 2.95 -13.71 11.28
C VAL A 60 3.29 -15.20 11.23
N LEU A 61 2.32 -16.06 10.87
CA LEU A 61 2.55 -17.50 10.72
C LEU A 61 3.48 -17.82 9.55
N GLU A 62 3.32 -17.13 8.43
CA GLU A 62 4.17 -17.25 7.24
C GLU A 62 5.60 -16.75 7.53
N THR A 63 5.73 -15.59 8.17
CA THR A 63 7.03 -15.05 8.60
C THR A 63 7.76 -16.02 9.52
N LEU A 64 7.05 -16.61 10.49
CA LEU A 64 7.61 -17.64 11.37
C LEU A 64 8.05 -18.87 10.57
N GLY A 65 7.28 -19.30 9.56
CA GLY A 65 7.64 -20.42 8.68
C GLY A 65 8.87 -20.13 7.82
N GLY A 66 8.88 -19.00 7.12
CA GLY A 66 9.97 -18.63 6.20
C GLY A 66 11.32 -18.39 6.87
N HIS A 67 11.33 -17.78 8.05
CA HIS A 67 12.59 -17.54 8.78
C HIS A 67 13.06 -18.75 9.61
N ARG A 68 12.15 -19.67 9.90
CA ARG A 68 12.44 -20.85 10.72
C ARG A 68 13.56 -21.69 10.12
N GLU A 69 13.48 -22.07 8.86
CA GLU A 69 14.44 -22.97 8.21
C GLU A 69 15.85 -22.37 8.16
N VAL A 70 15.98 -21.08 7.90
CA VAL A 70 17.27 -20.40 7.86
C VAL A 70 17.88 -20.31 9.27
N TYR A 71 17.07 -19.89 10.26
CA TYR A 71 17.50 -19.75 11.63
C TYR A 71 17.88 -21.09 12.26
N GLU A 72 17.06 -22.12 12.06
CA GLU A 72 17.32 -23.47 12.59
C GLU A 72 18.61 -24.04 11.99
N ARG A 73 18.78 -23.97 10.68
CA ARG A 73 19.98 -24.46 9.98
C ARG A 73 21.25 -23.77 10.46
N ASP A 74 21.24 -22.44 10.55
CA ASP A 74 22.42 -21.67 10.95
C ASP A 74 22.82 -21.95 12.40
N LEU A 75 21.81 -22.06 13.29
CA LEU A 75 22.07 -22.35 14.71
C LEU A 75 22.46 -23.81 14.93
N GLU A 76 21.86 -24.76 14.20
CA GLU A 76 22.29 -26.17 14.24
C GLU A 76 23.74 -26.34 13.80
N ASN A 77 24.18 -25.64 12.76
CA ASN A 77 25.56 -25.69 12.32
C ASN A 77 26.53 -25.18 13.40
N LYS A 78 26.17 -24.07 14.06
CA LYS A 78 26.97 -23.54 15.18
C LYS A 78 27.00 -24.46 16.39
N ILE A 79 25.88 -25.16 16.69
CA ILE A 79 25.83 -26.18 17.76
C ILE A 79 26.72 -27.34 17.42
N ARG A 80 26.77 -27.81 16.17
CA ARG A 80 27.68 -28.89 15.74
C ARG A 80 29.16 -28.47 15.87
N GLU A 81 29.47 -27.22 15.48
CA GLU A 81 30.83 -26.67 15.69
C GLU A 81 31.18 -26.59 17.17
N LEU A 82 30.26 -26.14 18.03
CA LEU A 82 30.44 -26.09 19.46
C LEU A 82 30.70 -27.52 20.03
N ALA A 83 29.87 -28.50 19.64
CA ALA A 83 30.00 -29.89 20.08
C ALA A 83 31.38 -30.46 19.76
N ASN A 84 31.90 -30.19 18.55
CA ASN A 84 33.22 -30.62 18.13
C ASN A 84 34.35 -29.91 18.89
N ARG A 85 34.21 -28.63 19.22
CA ARG A 85 35.26 -27.84 19.92
C ARG A 85 35.26 -28.05 21.41
N ALA A 86 34.07 -28.25 22.02
CA ALA A 86 33.88 -28.39 23.47
C ALA A 86 33.74 -29.84 23.90
N ALA A 87 33.94 -30.82 23.01
CA ALA A 87 33.83 -32.26 23.26
C ALA A 87 32.51 -32.67 23.90
N LEU A 88 31.40 -32.05 23.46
CA LEU A 88 30.06 -32.46 23.91
C LEU A 88 29.74 -33.86 23.39
N SER A 89 29.01 -34.62 24.19
CA SER A 89 28.47 -35.91 23.77
C SER A 89 27.41 -35.72 22.64
N ASP A 90 27.22 -36.77 21.85
CA ASP A 90 26.15 -36.77 20.83
C ASP A 90 24.76 -36.48 21.43
N HIS A 91 24.51 -37.01 22.64
CA HIS A 91 23.27 -36.79 23.37
C HIS A 91 23.04 -35.29 23.73
N GLU A 92 24.06 -34.62 24.25
CA GLU A 92 23.99 -33.17 24.57
C GLU A 92 23.80 -32.32 23.35
N ARG A 93 24.53 -32.63 22.24
CA ARG A 93 24.35 -31.97 20.97
C ARG A 93 22.93 -32.11 20.45
N ASP A 94 22.38 -33.32 20.43
CA ASP A 94 21.05 -33.63 19.91
C ASP A 94 19.95 -33.01 20.76
N GLN A 95 20.15 -32.92 22.10
CA GLN A 95 19.27 -32.16 22.99
C GLN A 95 19.21 -30.66 22.60
N LEU A 96 20.36 -30.03 22.38
CA LEU A 96 20.43 -28.61 21.97
C LEU A 96 19.75 -28.39 20.61
N ILE A 97 20.01 -29.25 19.64
CA ILE A 97 19.37 -29.20 18.32
C ILE A 97 17.83 -29.36 18.47
N GLY A 98 17.38 -30.27 19.30
CA GLY A 98 15.96 -30.47 19.60
C GLY A 98 15.29 -29.25 20.20
N LEU A 99 15.97 -28.51 21.08
CA LEU A 99 15.46 -27.24 21.63
C LEU A 99 15.33 -26.17 20.54
N VAL A 100 16.31 -26.06 19.64
CA VAL A 100 16.25 -25.09 18.52
C VAL A 100 15.09 -25.41 17.62
N ARG A 101 14.92 -26.64 17.17
CA ARG A 101 13.83 -27.08 16.28
C ARG A 101 12.44 -26.83 16.87
N ASN A 102 12.32 -26.89 18.19
CA ASN A 102 11.05 -26.70 18.88
C ASN A 102 10.86 -25.27 19.41
N SER A 103 11.83 -24.37 19.26
CA SER A 103 11.81 -23.03 19.86
C SER A 103 10.65 -22.16 19.40
N MET A 104 10.25 -22.25 18.12
CA MET A 104 9.17 -21.44 17.53
C MET A 104 7.78 -22.06 17.68
N GLU A 105 7.68 -23.33 17.99
CA GLU A 105 6.41 -24.05 18.08
C GLU A 105 5.45 -23.50 19.15
N PRO A 106 5.89 -23.11 20.36
CA PRO A 106 5.02 -22.47 21.35
C PRO A 106 4.43 -21.15 20.86
N VAL A 107 5.21 -20.35 20.11
CA VAL A 107 4.76 -19.08 19.52
C VAL A 107 3.70 -19.34 18.47
N ARG A 108 3.95 -20.28 17.55
CA ARG A 108 3.00 -20.68 16.51
C ARG A 108 1.67 -21.11 17.11
N ARG A 109 1.69 -22.05 18.08
CA ARG A 109 0.49 -22.53 18.77
C ARG A 109 -0.27 -21.41 19.48
N LYS A 110 0.45 -20.46 20.08
CA LYS A 110 -0.19 -19.33 20.74
C LYS A 110 -0.92 -18.43 19.73
N ILE A 111 -0.31 -18.16 18.59
CA ILE A 111 -0.92 -17.35 17.51
C ILE A 111 -2.16 -18.05 16.95
N GLU A 112 -2.08 -19.35 16.68
CA GLU A 112 -3.23 -20.15 16.23
C GLU A 112 -4.37 -20.15 17.26
N THR A 113 -4.05 -20.22 18.55
CA THR A 113 -5.04 -20.12 19.62
C THR A 113 -5.71 -18.75 19.65
N LEU A 114 -4.92 -17.68 19.48
CA LEU A 114 -5.44 -16.32 19.40
C LEU A 114 -6.30 -16.14 18.14
N ARG A 115 -5.87 -16.67 16.99
CA ARG A 115 -6.65 -16.68 15.74
C ARG A 115 -8.01 -17.36 15.94
N LYS A 116 -8.06 -18.52 16.60
CA LYS A 116 -9.32 -19.22 16.90
C LYS A 116 -10.21 -18.43 17.86
N ARG A 117 -9.64 -17.73 18.84
CA ARG A 117 -10.40 -16.98 19.85
C ARG A 117 -10.90 -15.63 19.34
N HIS A 118 -10.08 -14.90 18.59
CA HIS A 118 -10.33 -13.52 18.19
C HIS A 118 -10.64 -13.37 16.70
N GLY A 119 -10.40 -14.43 15.91
CA GLY A 119 -10.66 -14.42 14.47
C GLY A 119 -12.14 -14.23 14.16
N LEU A 120 -12.40 -13.71 12.95
CA LEU A 120 -13.75 -13.48 12.44
C LEU A 120 -14.38 -14.74 11.79
N GLY A 121 -13.72 -15.90 11.92
CA GLY A 121 -14.19 -17.15 11.29
C GLY A 121 -14.26 -17.03 9.76
N ASP A 122 -15.26 -17.65 9.16
CA ASP A 122 -15.57 -17.50 7.74
C ASP A 122 -16.64 -16.42 7.51
N ALA A 123 -16.35 -15.19 8.03
CA ALA A 123 -17.25 -14.05 7.94
C ALA A 123 -17.52 -13.57 6.49
N ILE A 124 -17.00 -14.28 5.47
CA ILE A 124 -17.35 -14.01 4.08
C ILE A 124 -18.62 -14.77 3.72
N SER A 125 -18.74 -16.04 4.12
CA SER A 125 -19.91 -16.91 3.85
C SER A 125 -20.94 -16.87 4.99
N ASP A 126 -20.51 -16.68 6.24
CA ASP A 126 -21.36 -16.60 7.42
C ASP A 126 -20.88 -15.46 8.34
N ASP A 127 -21.57 -14.33 8.28
CA ASP A 127 -21.20 -13.12 9.02
C ASP A 127 -22.21 -12.81 10.15
N PRO A 128 -22.00 -13.37 11.33
CA PRO A 128 -22.88 -13.12 12.48
C PRO A 128 -22.86 -11.64 12.94
N ILE A 129 -21.77 -10.90 12.68
CA ILE A 129 -21.67 -9.48 13.02
C ILE A 129 -22.60 -8.68 12.11
N LEU A 130 -22.58 -8.98 10.79
CA LEU A 130 -23.50 -8.35 9.85
C LEU A 130 -24.95 -8.64 10.22
N SER A 131 -25.28 -9.90 10.51
CA SER A 131 -26.64 -10.31 10.88
C SER A 131 -27.16 -9.53 12.10
N LEU A 132 -26.31 -9.35 13.12
CA LEU A 132 -26.65 -8.53 14.30
C LEU A 132 -26.81 -7.05 13.95
N LEU A 133 -25.90 -6.48 13.17
CA LEU A 133 -26.01 -5.08 12.72
C LEU A 133 -27.27 -4.87 11.89
N GLN A 134 -27.61 -5.78 10.96
CA GLN A 134 -28.85 -5.72 10.18
C GLN A 134 -30.09 -5.73 11.09
N SER A 135 -30.11 -6.56 12.13
CA SER A 135 -31.18 -6.57 13.12
C SER A 135 -31.29 -5.26 13.90
N ILE A 136 -30.14 -4.69 14.32
CA ILE A 136 -30.11 -3.41 15.06
C ILE A 136 -30.58 -2.25 14.20
N PHE A 137 -30.21 -2.26 12.90
CA PHE A 137 -30.51 -1.18 11.95
C PHE A 137 -31.74 -1.45 11.06
N SER A 138 -32.53 -2.48 11.35
CA SER A 138 -33.80 -2.71 10.64
C SER A 138 -34.64 -1.43 10.71
N ASP A 139 -35.09 -0.93 9.56
CA ASP A 139 -35.87 0.29 9.38
C ASP A 139 -35.19 1.59 9.89
N LYS A 140 -33.88 1.58 10.12
CA LYS A 140 -33.10 2.70 10.63
C LYS A 140 -31.99 3.16 9.68
N VAL A 141 -32.04 2.70 8.45
CA VAL A 141 -31.19 3.17 7.35
C VAL A 141 -31.94 4.20 6.55
N GLY A 142 -31.30 5.31 6.22
CA GLY A 142 -31.88 6.36 5.39
C GLY A 142 -32.19 5.89 3.99
N ALA A 143 -33.05 6.58 3.29
CA ALA A 143 -33.31 6.33 1.88
C ALA A 143 -32.09 6.75 1.04
N ALA A 144 -31.83 6.03 -0.04
CA ALA A 144 -30.93 6.46 -1.09
C ALA A 144 -31.41 7.78 -1.74
N PHE A 145 -30.60 8.37 -2.61
CA PHE A 145 -31.04 9.50 -3.42
C PHE A 145 -32.23 9.07 -4.30
N GLU A 146 -33.22 9.97 -4.42
CA GLU A 146 -34.43 9.68 -5.19
C GLU A 146 -34.18 9.63 -6.69
N SER A 147 -33.13 10.31 -7.16
CA SER A 147 -32.74 10.30 -8.57
C SER A 147 -31.23 10.52 -8.74
N ALA A 148 -30.73 10.19 -9.94
CA ALA A 148 -29.35 10.47 -10.33
C ALA A 148 -29.01 11.97 -10.35
N GLU A 149 -30.01 12.81 -10.64
CA GLU A 149 -29.88 14.27 -10.64
C GLU A 149 -29.70 14.80 -9.20
N GLU A 150 -30.41 14.24 -8.22
CA GLU A 150 -30.25 14.59 -6.80
C GLU A 150 -28.84 14.20 -6.31
N GLU A 151 -28.38 12.99 -6.65
CA GLU A 151 -27.01 12.55 -6.33
C GLU A 151 -25.96 13.44 -6.97
N ALA A 152 -26.11 13.76 -8.27
CA ALA A 152 -25.19 14.64 -8.98
C ALA A 152 -25.13 16.04 -8.36
N ALA A 153 -26.29 16.59 -7.95
CA ALA A 153 -26.34 17.88 -7.26
C ALA A 153 -25.63 17.83 -5.90
N ALA A 154 -25.80 16.74 -5.13
CA ALA A 154 -25.10 16.55 -3.86
C ALA A 154 -23.58 16.43 -4.05
N ARG A 155 -23.13 15.73 -5.08
CA ARG A 155 -21.68 15.62 -5.43
C ARG A 155 -21.12 16.98 -5.87
N ALA A 156 -21.84 17.74 -6.69
CA ALA A 156 -21.43 19.09 -7.07
C ALA A 156 -21.34 20.05 -5.87
N ALA A 157 -22.27 19.91 -4.91
CA ALA A 157 -22.20 20.66 -3.65
C ALA A 157 -20.98 20.23 -2.79
N ALA A 158 -20.60 18.96 -2.81
CA ALA A 158 -19.39 18.48 -2.16
C ALA A 158 -18.13 19.10 -2.78
N ASP A 159 -18.03 19.15 -4.11
CA ASP A 159 -16.92 19.80 -4.82
C ASP A 159 -16.81 21.28 -4.47
N ALA A 160 -17.93 21.99 -4.43
CA ALA A 160 -17.95 23.41 -4.05
C ALA A 160 -17.45 23.61 -2.61
N ARG A 161 -17.79 22.71 -1.68
CA ARG A 161 -17.29 22.76 -0.28
C ARG A 161 -15.80 22.46 -0.18
N ILE A 162 -15.32 21.44 -0.88
CA ILE A 162 -13.90 21.08 -0.94
C ILE A 162 -13.09 22.28 -1.44
N ASN A 163 -13.52 22.90 -2.55
CA ASN A 163 -12.87 24.06 -3.13
C ASN A 163 -12.87 25.28 -2.19
N ALA A 164 -13.96 25.48 -1.45
CA ALA A 164 -14.08 26.54 -0.46
C ALA A 164 -13.46 26.20 0.91
N GLN A 165 -12.85 25.01 1.06
CA GLN A 165 -12.33 24.49 2.34
C GLN A 165 -13.38 24.51 3.47
N ARG A 166 -14.65 24.30 3.12
CA ARG A 166 -15.77 24.28 4.08
C ARG A 166 -16.00 22.84 4.58
N PRO A 167 -16.09 22.60 5.91
CA PRO A 167 -16.33 21.27 6.47
C PRO A 167 -17.76 20.76 6.19
N PRO A 168 -18.00 19.43 6.13
CA PRO A 168 -16.98 18.37 6.20
C PRO A 168 -16.38 18.04 4.82
N GLY A 169 -15.35 17.20 4.78
CA GLY A 169 -14.84 16.55 3.57
C GLY A 169 -13.69 17.28 2.85
N PHE A 170 -13.35 18.53 3.21
CA PHE A 170 -12.30 19.26 2.50
C PHE A 170 -10.89 18.66 2.66
N LYS A 171 -10.67 17.80 3.64
CA LYS A 171 -9.41 17.05 3.81
C LYS A 171 -9.30 15.81 2.91
N ASP A 172 -10.37 15.44 2.26
CA ASP A 172 -10.46 14.23 1.43
C ASP A 172 -10.27 14.52 -0.07
N ALA A 173 -9.93 15.75 -0.45
CA ALA A 173 -9.73 16.20 -1.84
C ALA A 173 -8.78 15.31 -2.67
N SER A 174 -7.85 14.58 -2.04
CA SER A 174 -6.91 13.68 -2.70
C SER A 174 -7.39 12.23 -2.80
N LYS A 175 -8.57 11.91 -2.27
CA LYS A 175 -9.15 10.56 -2.38
C LYS A 175 -9.74 10.32 -3.77
N GLU A 176 -9.86 9.06 -4.16
CA GLU A 176 -10.55 8.65 -5.38
C GLU A 176 -12.02 9.07 -5.40
N ASP A 177 -12.72 8.92 -4.26
CA ASP A 177 -14.04 9.50 -4.03
C ASP A 177 -13.96 10.46 -2.83
N PRO A 178 -13.86 11.78 -3.08
CA PRO A 178 -13.70 12.77 -2.02
C PRO A 178 -15.02 13.20 -1.40
N HIS A 179 -16.17 12.75 -1.90
CA HIS A 179 -17.47 13.27 -1.57
C HIS A 179 -18.13 12.61 -0.36
N GLY A 180 -17.64 11.42 0.08
CA GLY A 180 -18.28 10.58 1.08
C GLY A 180 -18.69 11.31 2.36
N ASP A 181 -17.77 12.05 2.96
CA ASP A 181 -18.04 12.80 4.21
C ASP A 181 -19.19 13.82 4.04
N TYR A 182 -19.26 14.51 2.89
CA TYR A 182 -20.34 15.44 2.62
C TYR A 182 -21.67 14.75 2.32
N LEU A 183 -21.66 13.65 1.58
CA LEU A 183 -22.89 12.88 1.31
C LEU A 183 -23.50 12.35 2.61
N VAL A 184 -22.68 11.80 3.50
CA VAL A 184 -23.07 11.41 4.85
C VAL A 184 -23.69 12.59 5.61
N TRP A 185 -23.05 13.76 5.55
CA TRP A 185 -23.51 14.96 6.23
C TRP A 185 -24.83 15.47 5.68
N SER A 186 -24.98 15.60 4.36
CA SER A 186 -26.19 16.08 3.71
C SER A 186 -27.41 15.21 4.00
N GLN A 187 -27.25 13.88 3.91
CA GLN A 187 -28.31 12.93 4.29
C GLN A 187 -28.66 13.02 5.79
N THR A 188 -27.64 13.24 6.63
CA THR A 188 -27.86 13.44 8.07
C THR A 188 -28.70 14.69 8.39
N LEU A 189 -28.40 15.81 7.73
CA LEU A 189 -29.16 17.03 7.88
C LEU A 189 -30.62 16.87 7.42
N LYS A 190 -30.82 16.25 6.24
CA LYS A 190 -32.16 15.98 5.68
C LYS A 190 -33.00 15.15 6.64
N GLU A 191 -32.42 14.08 7.21
CA GLU A 191 -33.16 13.23 8.15
C GLU A 191 -33.38 13.90 9.50
N ALA A 192 -32.42 14.62 10.04
CA ALA A 192 -32.59 15.36 11.29
C ALA A 192 -33.69 16.43 11.18
N GLN A 193 -33.77 17.11 10.03
CA GLN A 193 -34.86 18.07 9.73
C GLN A 193 -36.22 17.37 9.63
N ARG A 194 -36.28 16.20 8.92
CA ARG A 194 -37.52 15.40 8.82
C ARG A 194 -38.05 14.95 10.18
N ARG A 195 -37.14 14.54 11.09
CA ARG A 195 -37.49 14.10 12.46
C ARG A 195 -37.75 15.26 13.41
N LYS A 196 -37.45 16.50 13.04
CA LYS A 196 -37.54 17.69 13.90
C LYS A 196 -36.80 17.49 15.23
N THR A 197 -35.57 16.98 15.16
CA THR A 197 -34.77 16.64 16.35
C THR A 197 -34.32 17.90 17.07
N GLU A 198 -34.28 17.88 18.39
CA GLU A 198 -33.67 18.94 19.21
C GLU A 198 -32.17 18.80 19.33
N PHE A 199 -31.67 17.55 19.27
CA PHE A 199 -30.24 17.20 19.37
C PHE A 199 -29.88 16.24 18.27
N LEU A 200 -28.77 16.54 17.57
CA LEU A 200 -28.10 15.66 16.64
C LEU A 200 -26.79 15.20 17.24
N VAL A 201 -26.70 13.91 17.61
CA VAL A 201 -25.50 13.29 18.06
C VAL A 201 -24.84 12.57 16.88
N PHE A 202 -23.69 13.04 16.47
CA PHE A 202 -22.87 12.45 15.40
C PHE A 202 -21.66 11.73 16.01
N VAL A 203 -21.59 10.42 15.88
CA VAL A 203 -20.50 9.60 16.41
C VAL A 203 -19.59 9.18 15.26
N THR A 204 -18.31 9.54 15.34
CA THR A 204 -17.30 9.16 14.34
C THR A 204 -16.00 8.74 15.02
N GLY A 205 -15.27 7.80 14.39
CA GLY A 205 -13.87 7.49 14.73
C GLY A 205 -12.89 8.47 14.11
N ASP A 206 -13.33 9.33 13.20
CA ASP A 206 -12.47 10.31 12.55
C ASP A 206 -12.01 11.39 13.53
N THR A 207 -10.76 11.83 13.38
CA THR A 207 -10.15 12.88 14.20
C THR A 207 -9.57 14.00 13.34
N LYS A 208 -9.99 14.08 12.05
CA LYS A 208 -9.52 15.09 11.11
C LYS A 208 -10.01 16.50 11.48
N ASP A 209 -9.33 17.51 10.93
CA ASP A 209 -9.61 18.91 11.18
C ASP A 209 -10.91 19.42 10.49
N ASP A 210 -11.53 18.61 9.64
CA ASP A 210 -12.81 18.91 9.00
C ASP A 210 -14.04 18.55 9.86
N TRP A 211 -13.88 17.68 10.85
CA TRP A 211 -14.90 17.40 11.86
C TRP A 211 -14.68 18.15 13.17
N TYR A 212 -13.41 18.41 13.52
CA TYR A 212 -13.04 18.98 14.80
C TYR A 212 -12.18 20.24 14.67
N LEU A 213 -12.48 21.23 15.47
CA LEU A 213 -11.57 22.35 15.71
C LEU A 213 -10.41 21.86 16.58
N ARG A 214 -9.19 21.99 16.05
CA ARG A 214 -7.98 21.62 16.77
C ARG A 214 -7.08 22.82 16.99
N VAL A 215 -6.52 22.93 18.18
CA VAL A 215 -5.56 23.98 18.54
C VAL A 215 -4.29 23.32 19.08
N LYS A 216 -3.16 23.63 18.49
CA LYS A 216 -1.85 23.03 18.86
C LYS A 216 -1.89 21.50 18.95
N GLY A 217 -2.58 20.85 17.99
CA GLY A 217 -2.70 19.39 17.91
C GLY A 217 -3.74 18.76 18.84
N LYS A 218 -4.38 19.53 19.72
CA LYS A 218 -5.44 19.05 20.62
C LYS A 218 -6.81 19.32 20.02
N THR A 219 -7.68 18.30 20.04
CA THR A 219 -9.10 18.44 19.69
C THR A 219 -9.81 19.24 20.80
N ILE A 220 -10.45 20.32 20.41
CA ILE A 220 -11.13 21.24 21.34
C ILE A 220 -12.66 20.99 21.32
N MET A 221 -13.25 21.02 20.13
CA MET A 221 -14.72 20.89 19.95
C MET A 221 -15.04 20.48 18.51
N ALA A 222 -16.29 20.20 18.22
CA ALA A 222 -16.77 20.11 16.85
C ALA A 222 -16.51 21.42 16.08
N ARG A 223 -16.34 21.35 14.77
CA ARG A 223 -16.19 22.54 13.94
C ARG A 223 -17.40 23.45 14.13
N PRO A 224 -17.22 24.74 14.45
CA PRO A 224 -18.31 25.69 14.62
C PRO A 224 -19.24 25.79 13.41
N GLU A 225 -18.65 25.70 12.20
CA GLU A 225 -19.39 25.77 10.93
C GLU A 225 -20.42 24.65 10.79
N LEU A 226 -20.11 23.43 11.29
CA LEU A 226 -21.04 22.30 11.30
C LEU A 226 -22.18 22.53 12.32
N ALA A 227 -21.85 23.05 13.50
CA ALA A 227 -22.85 23.36 14.53
C ALA A 227 -23.80 24.48 14.09
N GLU A 228 -23.26 25.48 13.39
CA GLU A 228 -24.03 26.56 12.81
C GLU A 228 -25.01 26.09 11.74
N GLU A 229 -24.52 25.25 10.80
CA GLU A 229 -25.32 24.66 9.73
C GLU A 229 -26.47 23.79 10.29
N VAL A 230 -26.21 22.95 11.32
CA VAL A 230 -27.30 22.19 11.99
C VAL A 230 -28.30 23.09 12.62
N ARG A 231 -27.90 24.18 13.27
CA ARG A 231 -28.80 25.15 13.87
C ARG A 231 -29.65 25.86 12.81
N GLU A 232 -29.06 26.24 11.68
CA GLU A 232 -29.76 26.95 10.61
C GLU A 232 -30.72 26.05 9.84
N VAL A 233 -30.27 24.83 9.46
CA VAL A 233 -31.03 23.91 8.61
C VAL A 233 -32.05 23.11 9.40
N VAL A 234 -31.68 22.67 10.60
CA VAL A 234 -32.47 21.72 11.41
C VAL A 234 -33.13 22.39 12.60
N GLY A 235 -32.59 23.48 13.14
CA GLY A 235 -32.97 24.07 14.41
C GLY A 235 -32.45 23.31 15.64
N ALA A 236 -31.55 22.36 15.45
CA ALA A 236 -31.04 21.46 16.48
C ALA A 236 -29.67 21.88 17.04
N ARG A 237 -29.28 21.26 18.14
CA ARG A 237 -27.90 21.32 18.68
C ARG A 237 -27.07 20.12 18.20
N LEU A 238 -25.90 20.38 17.63
CA LEU A 238 -24.96 19.35 17.20
C LEU A 238 -24.06 18.95 18.36
N ILE A 239 -23.88 17.63 18.53
CA ILE A 239 -22.88 17.01 19.39
C ILE A 239 -22.07 16.04 18.53
N VAL A 240 -20.80 16.34 18.27
CA VAL A 240 -19.88 15.41 17.61
C VAL A 240 -19.02 14.74 18.66
N MET A 241 -18.96 13.44 18.68
CA MET A 241 -18.16 12.69 19.62
C MET A 241 -17.42 11.50 19.02
N GLN A 242 -16.25 11.22 19.56
CA GLN A 242 -15.47 10.05 19.18
C GLN A 242 -16.11 8.78 19.75
N THR A 243 -15.86 7.63 19.09
CA THR A 243 -16.35 6.31 19.52
C THR A 243 -16.06 6.03 20.99
N LYS A 244 -14.85 6.36 21.49
CA LYS A 244 -14.46 6.16 22.90
C LYS A 244 -15.34 6.98 23.87
N THR A 245 -15.65 8.22 23.51
CA THR A 245 -16.49 9.13 24.31
C THR A 245 -17.94 8.66 24.31
N PHE A 246 -18.43 8.26 23.14
CA PHE A 246 -19.75 7.65 22.99
C PHE A 246 -19.91 6.40 23.87
N LEU A 247 -18.97 5.46 23.82
CA LEU A 247 -19.01 4.24 24.63
C LEU A 247 -18.96 4.54 26.14
N ARG A 248 -18.16 5.53 26.56
CA ARG A 248 -18.10 5.96 27.96
C ARG A 248 -19.45 6.46 28.45
N HIS A 249 -20.04 7.42 27.71
CA HIS A 249 -21.36 7.96 28.07
C HIS A 249 -22.48 6.92 27.97
N ALA A 250 -22.38 5.99 27.02
CA ALA A 250 -23.32 4.88 26.95
C ALA A 250 -23.25 3.99 28.22
N GLY A 251 -22.06 3.70 28.71
CA GLY A 251 -21.86 2.97 29.98
C GLY A 251 -22.44 3.72 31.20
N GLU A 252 -22.36 5.05 31.19
CA GLU A 252 -22.83 5.88 32.28
C GLU A 252 -24.38 6.09 32.26
N HIS A 253 -24.98 6.16 31.04
CA HIS A 253 -26.36 6.64 30.89
C HIS A 253 -27.34 5.64 30.28
N LEU A 254 -26.88 4.51 29.73
CA LEU A 254 -27.73 3.49 29.09
C LEU A 254 -27.87 2.20 29.91
N GLU A 255 -27.38 2.18 31.14
CA GLU A 255 -27.35 0.98 31.99
C GLU A 255 -26.68 -0.21 31.26
N THR A 256 -25.63 0.06 30.48
CA THR A 256 -24.85 -0.94 29.74
C THR A 256 -23.48 -1.09 30.36
N LYS A 257 -22.98 -2.32 30.41
CA LYS A 257 -21.63 -2.56 30.87
C LYS A 257 -20.64 -2.26 29.74
N VAL A 258 -19.82 -1.23 29.90
CA VAL A 258 -18.70 -0.91 29.01
C VAL A 258 -17.42 -0.94 29.81
N SER A 259 -16.54 -1.88 29.47
CA SER A 259 -15.29 -2.08 30.19
C SER A 259 -14.25 -1.02 29.84
N PRO A 260 -13.32 -0.69 30.76
CA PRO A 260 -12.19 0.20 30.44
C PRO A 260 -11.34 -0.29 29.27
N GLU A 261 -11.29 -1.61 29.05
CA GLU A 261 -10.55 -2.19 27.91
C GLU A 261 -11.21 -1.85 26.57
N THR A 262 -12.53 -1.90 26.49
CA THR A 262 -13.30 -1.50 25.29
C THR A 262 -13.07 -0.03 24.95
N ILE A 263 -13.06 0.86 25.97
CA ILE A 263 -12.73 2.27 25.77
C ILE A 263 -11.30 2.45 25.26
N ARG A 264 -10.32 1.71 25.80
CA ARG A 264 -8.93 1.73 25.33
C ARG A 264 -8.81 1.24 23.89
N GLN A 265 -9.53 0.19 23.49
CA GLN A 265 -9.54 -0.29 22.11
C GLN A 265 -10.13 0.78 21.18
N ALA A 266 -11.23 1.39 21.53
CA ALA A 266 -11.83 2.49 20.77
C ALA A 266 -10.89 3.71 20.64
N GLU A 267 -10.05 3.96 21.62
CA GLU A 267 -9.07 5.05 21.58
C GLU A 267 -7.90 4.76 20.63
N LYS A 268 -7.48 3.50 20.52
CA LYS A 268 -6.35 3.08 19.69
C LYS A 268 -6.69 2.98 18.20
N LEU A 269 -7.92 2.63 17.84
CA LEU A 269 -8.33 2.39 16.45
C LEU A 269 -8.01 3.54 15.48
N PRO A 270 -8.31 4.82 15.77
CA PRO A 270 -8.01 5.92 14.85
C PRO A 270 -6.53 6.06 14.55
N ASN A 271 -5.66 5.78 15.53
CA ASN A 271 -4.21 5.81 15.35
C ASN A 271 -3.72 4.66 14.45
N VAL A 272 -4.29 3.48 14.61
CA VAL A 272 -3.98 2.32 13.76
C VAL A 272 -4.35 2.61 12.31
N GLU A 273 -5.51 3.19 12.06
CA GLU A 273 -5.95 3.57 10.71
C GLU A 273 -5.06 4.64 10.08
N ARG A 274 -4.66 5.65 10.84
CA ARG A 274 -3.71 6.68 10.35
C ARG A 274 -2.37 6.07 9.97
N VAL A 275 -1.84 5.15 10.79
CA VAL A 275 -0.57 4.45 10.50
C VAL A 275 -0.72 3.57 9.25
N ARG A 276 -1.86 2.87 9.10
CA ARG A 276 -2.13 2.06 7.89
C ARG A 276 -2.24 2.93 6.65
N ALA A 277 -3.00 4.02 6.71
CA ALA A 277 -3.12 4.97 5.60
C ALA A 277 -1.77 5.56 5.19
N ALA A 278 -0.92 5.91 6.16
CA ALA A 278 0.43 6.39 5.90
C ALA A 278 1.30 5.31 5.23
N LYS A 279 1.21 4.05 5.67
CA LYS A 279 1.93 2.93 5.03
C LYS A 279 1.47 2.69 3.60
N ARG A 280 0.15 2.70 3.33
CA ARG A 280 -0.39 2.59 1.97
C ARG A 280 0.09 3.74 1.07
N ALA A 281 0.05 4.98 1.57
CA ALA A 281 0.55 6.13 0.83
C ALA A 281 2.04 6.01 0.51
N ALA A 282 2.85 5.58 1.48
CA ALA A 282 4.28 5.34 1.27
C ALA A 282 4.54 4.23 0.24
N ALA A 283 3.79 3.14 0.28
CA ALA A 283 3.90 2.05 -0.69
C ALA A 283 3.53 2.50 -2.12
N ARG A 284 2.44 3.26 -2.29
CA ARG A 284 2.09 3.85 -3.60
C ARG A 284 3.19 4.77 -4.13
N GLN A 285 3.78 5.57 -3.27
CA GLN A 285 4.90 6.43 -3.64
C GLN A 285 6.13 5.62 -4.07
N ALA A 286 6.44 4.52 -3.37
CA ALA A 286 7.53 3.62 -3.72
C ALA A 286 7.30 2.98 -5.10
N VAL A 287 6.10 2.51 -5.41
CA VAL A 287 5.73 1.98 -6.74
C VAL A 287 5.93 3.04 -7.82
N MET A 288 5.50 4.27 -7.59
CA MET A 288 5.68 5.35 -8.56
C MET A 288 7.16 5.64 -8.81
N GLN A 289 7.98 5.72 -7.76
CA GLN A 289 9.42 5.93 -7.87
C GLN A 289 10.11 4.76 -8.59
N ALA A 290 9.75 3.53 -8.27
CA ALA A 290 10.29 2.34 -8.93
C ALA A 290 9.91 2.28 -10.42
N THR A 291 8.69 2.69 -10.77
CA THR A 291 8.24 2.78 -12.18
C THR A 291 9.04 3.82 -12.96
N GLN A 292 9.29 4.99 -12.38
CA GLN A 292 10.12 6.02 -13.00
C GLN A 292 11.57 5.57 -13.17
N ALA A 293 12.13 4.91 -12.15
CA ALA A 293 13.48 4.37 -12.20
C ALA A 293 13.64 3.29 -13.30
N GLU A 294 12.66 2.39 -13.43
CA GLU A 294 12.64 1.40 -14.51
C GLU A 294 12.61 2.06 -15.89
N GLN A 295 11.73 3.06 -16.08
CA GLN A 295 11.65 3.76 -17.37
C GLN A 295 12.98 4.44 -17.72
N MET A 296 13.59 5.15 -16.78
CA MET A 296 14.89 5.79 -16.99
C MET A 296 15.99 4.79 -17.34
N ALA A 297 16.05 3.66 -16.64
CA ALA A 297 17.04 2.61 -16.89
C ALA A 297 16.84 1.96 -18.27
N ARG A 298 15.60 1.74 -18.71
CA ARG A 298 15.28 1.23 -20.05
C ARG A 298 15.70 2.21 -21.13
N ASP A 299 15.37 3.50 -20.98
CA ASP A 299 15.74 4.54 -21.94
C ASP A 299 17.27 4.68 -22.08
N GLU A 300 18.01 4.48 -20.98
CA GLU A 300 19.48 4.48 -20.99
C GLU A 300 20.04 3.23 -21.68
N ALA A 301 19.48 2.05 -21.42
CA ALA A 301 19.84 0.81 -22.09
C ALA A 301 19.59 0.87 -23.61
N ASP A 302 18.46 1.41 -24.04
CA ASP A 302 18.14 1.57 -25.46
C ASP A 302 19.11 2.54 -26.15
N ARG A 303 19.45 3.67 -25.52
CA ARG A 303 20.50 4.56 -26.05
C ARG A 303 21.85 3.89 -26.18
N GLY A 304 22.25 3.09 -25.16
CA GLY A 304 23.48 2.29 -25.21
C GLY A 304 23.50 1.28 -26.35
N LEU A 305 22.37 0.60 -26.56
CA LEU A 305 22.22 -0.37 -27.65
C LEU A 305 22.26 0.29 -29.04
N HIS A 306 21.65 1.46 -29.18
CA HIS A 306 21.73 2.23 -30.42
C HIS A 306 23.16 2.64 -30.77
N LEU A 307 23.93 3.11 -29.78
CA LEU A 307 25.33 3.47 -29.97
C LEU A 307 26.18 2.25 -30.37
N LEU A 308 25.97 1.11 -29.67
CA LEU A 308 26.66 -0.14 -30.00
C LEU A 308 26.41 -0.58 -31.45
N ARG A 309 25.16 -0.59 -31.91
CA ARG A 309 24.81 -0.94 -33.31
C ARG A 309 25.44 -0.01 -34.33
N ARG A 310 25.53 1.28 -34.03
CA ARG A 310 26.17 2.25 -34.89
C ARG A 310 27.68 1.96 -35.03
N THR A 311 28.36 1.75 -33.92
CA THR A 311 29.78 1.44 -33.90
C THR A 311 30.09 0.08 -34.58
N GLU A 312 29.20 -0.91 -34.40
CA GLU A 312 29.31 -2.22 -35.09
C GLU A 312 29.25 -2.05 -36.62
N LYS A 313 28.38 -1.19 -37.11
CA LYS A 313 28.27 -0.86 -38.52
C LYS A 313 29.55 -0.14 -39.04
N GLU A 314 30.04 0.85 -38.30
CA GLU A 314 31.26 1.59 -38.63
C GLU A 314 32.49 0.64 -38.64
N LEU A 315 32.56 -0.31 -37.72
CA LEU A 315 33.59 -1.33 -37.67
C LEU A 315 33.55 -2.28 -38.88
N HIS A 316 32.36 -2.72 -39.26
CA HIS A 316 32.15 -3.56 -40.45
C HIS A 316 32.59 -2.84 -41.75
N GLU A 317 32.25 -1.58 -41.88
CA GLU A 317 32.66 -0.73 -43.03
C GLU A 317 34.17 -0.54 -43.04
N ALA A 318 34.80 -0.27 -41.90
CA ALA A 318 36.26 -0.14 -41.79
C ALA A 318 37.00 -1.45 -42.07
N ASP A 319 36.46 -2.59 -41.62
CA ASP A 319 37.01 -3.91 -41.92
C ASP A 319 36.95 -4.22 -43.42
N GLY A 320 35.81 -3.96 -44.08
CA GLY A 320 35.68 -4.11 -45.52
C GLY A 320 36.63 -3.21 -46.30
N TYR A 321 36.84 -1.97 -45.88
CA TYR A 321 37.81 -1.05 -46.49
C TYR A 321 39.25 -1.54 -46.33
N ALA A 322 39.66 -1.94 -45.14
CA ALA A 322 40.97 -2.48 -44.88
C ALA A 322 41.26 -3.73 -45.73
N HIS A 323 40.29 -4.64 -45.88
CA HIS A 323 40.42 -5.80 -46.77
C HIS A 323 40.57 -5.43 -48.25
N GLU A 324 39.82 -4.43 -48.75
CA GLU A 324 39.94 -3.99 -50.14
C GLU A 324 41.33 -3.37 -50.43
N ILE A 325 41.86 -2.53 -49.51
CA ILE A 325 43.22 -1.97 -49.64
C ILE A 325 44.27 -3.05 -49.56
N ALA A 326 44.15 -4.02 -48.64
CA ALA A 326 45.06 -5.16 -48.54
C ALA A 326 45.13 -5.96 -49.86
N ARG A 327 43.96 -6.14 -50.51
CA ARG A 327 43.90 -6.79 -51.83
C ARG A 327 44.60 -5.97 -52.90
N ARG A 328 44.49 -4.64 -52.90
CA ARG A 328 45.20 -3.74 -53.84
C ARG A 328 46.71 -3.80 -53.63
N VAL A 329 47.18 -3.81 -52.36
CA VAL A 329 48.58 -3.98 -52.02
C VAL A 329 49.12 -5.31 -52.57
N ALA A 330 48.38 -6.42 -52.39
CA ALA A 330 48.78 -7.74 -52.88
C ALA A 330 48.89 -7.75 -54.42
N LEU A 331 47.88 -7.22 -55.11
CA LEU A 331 47.92 -7.14 -56.58
C LEU A 331 49.03 -6.23 -57.09
N ALA A 332 49.35 -5.12 -56.42
CA ALA A 332 50.47 -4.26 -56.77
C ALA A 332 51.81 -4.98 -56.59
N LYS A 333 52.00 -5.80 -55.56
CA LYS A 333 53.20 -6.61 -55.36
C LYS A 333 53.41 -7.68 -56.43
N GLU A 334 52.31 -8.24 -56.98
CA GLU A 334 52.39 -9.30 -58.02
C GLU A 334 52.61 -8.76 -59.44
N ASN A 335 52.10 -7.57 -59.79
CA ASN A 335 51.98 -7.15 -61.18
C ASN A 335 52.96 -6.05 -61.61
N LEU A 336 53.82 -5.49 -60.75
CA LEU A 336 54.59 -4.30 -61.06
C LEU A 336 56.08 -4.57 -61.10
N THR A 337 56.79 -4.09 -62.16
CA THR A 337 58.24 -4.15 -62.36
C THR A 337 59.03 -3.07 -61.60
N GLU A 338 60.30 -3.30 -61.29
CA GLU A 338 61.12 -2.65 -60.26
C GLU A 338 61.35 -1.14 -60.32
N SER A 339 60.90 -0.37 -61.28
CA SER A 339 61.27 1.06 -61.42
C SER A 339 60.18 2.13 -61.21
N GLU A 340 58.91 1.82 -61.40
CA GLU A 340 57.85 2.80 -61.22
C GLU A 340 57.01 2.51 -59.99
N ASN A 341 57.36 1.58 -59.20
CA ASN A 341 56.56 0.87 -58.28
C ASN A 341 56.69 1.30 -56.84
N ASP A 342 57.78 1.82 -56.43
CA ASP A 342 58.10 2.07 -55.04
C ASP A 342 57.20 3.12 -54.38
N GLU A 343 56.81 4.13 -55.15
CA GLU A 343 56.01 5.25 -54.64
C GLU A 343 54.54 4.86 -54.49
N LEU A 344 53.95 4.21 -55.48
CA LEU A 344 52.55 3.74 -55.48
C LEU A 344 52.34 2.64 -54.45
N LEU A 345 53.30 1.73 -54.33
CA LEU A 345 53.25 0.65 -53.30
C LEU A 345 53.35 1.21 -51.88
N ARG A 346 54.24 2.17 -51.65
CA ARG A 346 54.34 2.87 -50.36
C ARG A 346 53.04 3.59 -50.03
N LEU A 347 52.40 4.25 -51.00
CA LEU A 347 51.11 4.94 -50.79
C LEU A 347 50.00 3.95 -50.36
N PHE A 348 49.89 2.79 -51.01
CA PHE A 348 48.93 1.76 -50.63
C PHE A 348 49.28 1.08 -49.28
N GLU A 349 50.58 0.89 -48.95
CA GLU A 349 50.97 0.39 -47.64
C GLU A 349 50.69 1.35 -46.50
N ASP A 350 50.90 2.66 -46.72
CA ASP A 350 50.54 3.70 -45.76
C ASP A 350 49.02 3.80 -45.60
N GLU A 351 48.23 3.69 -46.67
CA GLU A 351 46.77 3.66 -46.64
C GLU A 351 46.29 2.40 -45.90
N LEU A 352 46.87 1.23 -46.13
CA LEU A 352 46.54 0.00 -45.40
C LEU A 352 46.83 0.12 -43.91
N LYS A 353 47.97 0.73 -43.59
CA LYS A 353 48.34 0.97 -42.17
C LYS A 353 47.32 1.89 -41.50
N ALA A 354 46.91 2.99 -42.15
CA ALA A 354 45.91 3.91 -41.63
C ALA A 354 44.55 3.23 -41.47
N ALA A 355 44.12 2.42 -42.45
CA ALA A 355 42.86 1.67 -42.40
C ALA A 355 42.89 0.62 -41.28
N SER A 356 44.02 -0.09 -41.11
CA SER A 356 44.18 -1.07 -40.04
C SER A 356 44.16 -0.43 -38.64
N MET A 357 44.81 0.73 -38.49
CA MET A 357 44.78 1.48 -37.22
C MET A 357 43.35 1.93 -36.90
N ARG A 358 42.59 2.46 -37.88
CA ARG A 358 41.21 2.88 -37.69
C ARG A 358 40.28 1.72 -37.31
N ARG A 359 40.48 0.55 -37.95
CA ARG A 359 39.74 -0.67 -37.60
C ARG A 359 40.02 -1.10 -36.15
N GLU A 360 41.32 -1.08 -35.75
CA GLU A 360 41.71 -1.47 -34.38
C GLU A 360 41.13 -0.51 -33.33
N GLU A 361 41.07 0.78 -33.62
CA GLU A 361 40.45 1.79 -32.75
C GLU A 361 38.96 1.51 -32.60
N LEU A 362 38.22 1.32 -33.71
CA LEU A 362 36.82 0.98 -33.70
C LEU A 362 36.51 -0.34 -32.99
N GLU A 363 37.36 -1.34 -33.14
CA GLU A 363 37.26 -2.63 -32.42
C GLU A 363 37.34 -2.43 -30.89
N LYS A 364 38.29 -1.61 -30.42
CA LYS A 364 38.38 -1.24 -28.99
C LYS A 364 37.15 -0.53 -28.49
N ASP A 365 36.64 0.46 -29.25
CA ASP A 365 35.44 1.20 -28.91
C ASP A 365 34.21 0.27 -28.86
N TYR A 366 34.09 -0.65 -29.83
CA TYR A 366 33.04 -1.64 -29.89
C TYR A 366 33.03 -2.53 -28.63
N GLN A 367 34.17 -3.03 -28.20
CA GLN A 367 34.29 -3.90 -27.02
C GLN A 367 33.88 -3.14 -25.74
N ILE A 368 34.29 -1.87 -25.60
CA ILE A 368 33.95 -1.02 -24.48
C ILE A 368 32.40 -0.77 -24.46
N LEU A 369 31.83 -0.41 -25.59
CA LEU A 369 30.41 -0.17 -25.72
C LEU A 369 29.56 -1.42 -25.51
N LYS A 370 30.03 -2.58 -25.94
CA LYS A 370 29.38 -3.87 -25.72
C LYS A 370 29.32 -4.23 -24.24
N ALA A 371 30.42 -4.03 -23.51
CA ALA A 371 30.42 -4.22 -22.05
C ALA A 371 29.45 -3.26 -21.34
N ARG A 372 29.47 -1.99 -21.75
CA ARG A 372 28.58 -0.97 -21.19
C ARG A 372 27.10 -1.24 -21.48
N ALA A 373 26.75 -1.63 -22.69
CA ALA A 373 25.36 -1.98 -23.06
C ALA A 373 24.85 -3.17 -22.24
N SER A 374 25.71 -4.17 -21.99
CA SER A 374 25.39 -5.31 -21.14
C SER A 374 25.11 -4.89 -19.68
N GLU A 375 25.93 -3.99 -19.14
CA GLU A 375 25.74 -3.43 -17.79
C GLU A 375 24.43 -2.64 -17.69
N LEU A 376 24.13 -1.79 -18.66
CA LEU A 376 22.91 -0.99 -18.69
C LEU A 376 21.66 -1.86 -18.78
N ARG A 377 21.71 -2.95 -19.56
CA ARG A 377 20.62 -3.92 -19.63
C ARG A 377 20.40 -4.60 -18.28
N LEU A 378 21.45 -5.02 -17.59
CA LEU A 378 21.35 -5.61 -16.26
C LEU A 378 20.74 -4.63 -15.24
N ARG A 379 21.08 -3.35 -15.31
CA ARG A 379 20.46 -2.30 -14.47
C ARG A 379 18.96 -2.15 -14.76
N ALA A 380 18.55 -2.19 -16.02
CA ALA A 380 17.14 -2.13 -16.40
C ALA A 380 16.35 -3.34 -15.87
N ASP A 381 16.92 -4.55 -15.95
CA ASP A 381 16.32 -5.77 -15.41
C ASP A 381 16.19 -5.69 -13.87
N HIS A 382 17.20 -5.18 -13.16
CA HIS A 382 17.11 -4.96 -11.71
C HIS A 382 16.04 -3.94 -11.34
N ALA A 383 15.91 -2.84 -12.08
CA ALA A 383 14.89 -1.84 -11.84
C ALA A 383 13.47 -2.40 -12.07
N ALA A 384 13.30 -3.25 -13.09
CA ALA A 384 12.05 -3.95 -13.35
C ALA A 384 11.66 -4.90 -12.19
N MET A 385 12.62 -5.66 -11.66
CA MET A 385 12.41 -6.52 -10.49
C MET A 385 12.03 -5.71 -9.25
N ALA A 386 12.69 -4.58 -9.02
CA ALA A 386 12.38 -3.68 -7.91
C ALA A 386 10.93 -3.16 -8.00
N ARG A 387 10.49 -2.74 -9.21
CA ARG A 387 9.10 -2.31 -9.41
C ARG A 387 8.10 -3.43 -9.12
N VAL A 388 8.37 -4.65 -9.58
CA VAL A 388 7.49 -5.81 -9.30
C VAL A 388 7.40 -6.06 -7.80
N HIS A 389 8.52 -5.97 -7.08
CA HIS A 389 8.55 -6.12 -5.62
C HIS A 389 7.71 -5.04 -4.92
N GLU A 390 7.92 -3.76 -5.25
CA GLU A 390 7.17 -2.66 -4.65
C GLU A 390 5.68 -2.74 -4.97
N THR A 391 5.31 -3.18 -6.19
CA THR A 391 3.91 -3.41 -6.55
C THR A 391 3.29 -4.50 -5.68
N ALA A 392 3.97 -5.63 -5.50
CA ALA A 392 3.49 -6.71 -4.63
C ALA A 392 3.31 -6.26 -3.16
N VAL A 393 4.23 -5.41 -2.65
CA VAL A 393 4.11 -4.81 -1.31
C VAL A 393 2.91 -3.87 -1.22
N ALA A 394 2.67 -3.06 -2.24
CA ALA A 394 1.54 -2.14 -2.28
C ALA A 394 0.20 -2.90 -2.35
N ASP A 395 0.08 -3.89 -3.22
CA ASP A 395 -1.10 -4.75 -3.35
C ASP A 395 -1.40 -5.46 -2.03
N TYR A 396 -0.35 -5.96 -1.36
CA TYR A 396 -0.45 -6.57 -0.04
C TYR A 396 -0.99 -5.61 1.04
N LEU A 397 -0.62 -4.35 1.00
CA LEU A 397 -1.09 -3.34 1.96
C LEU A 397 -2.50 -2.80 1.61
N GLU A 398 -2.98 -3.00 0.39
CA GLU A 398 -4.29 -2.57 -0.08
C GLU A 398 -5.37 -3.65 0.05
N GLY A 399 -4.99 -4.94 -0.04
CA GLY A 399 -5.88 -6.09 0.20
C GLY A 399 -6.03 -6.42 1.66
#